data_5fa656298ce68bdf99efbca92ab739cd
#
_entry.id   5fa656298ce68bdf99efbca92ab739cd
#
_cell.length_a   1.000
_cell.length_b   1.000
_cell.length_c   1.000
_cell.angle_alpha   90.00
_cell.angle_beta   90.00
_cell.angle_gamma   90.00
#
_symmetry.space_group_name_H-M   'P 1'
#
loop_
_entity.id
_entity.type
_entity.pdbx_description
1 polymer ?
#
loop_
_entity_poly.entity_id
_entity_poly.type
_entity_poly.pdbx_seq_one_letter_code
_entity_poly.pdbx_strand_id
1 'polypeptide(L)'
;MKIVYMHHAEREQNSHAAWGTPERTFDEITDLGRRQAELLAERLKNVRIKAIITSPYTRCRSTAEIINQYHHLDIAEDERFNESQKNEAWESLLKRNMAAIEDIVRQYADDDIIICVTSGVNISAFICYTYNITPSNDVPWTQAADLSPVIFTIKKAKDLL
;
A
#
# COMPACT_ATOMS: atom_id res chain seq x y z
N MET A 1 6.38 -13.01 9.56
CA MET A 1 5.70 -11.70 9.34
C MET A 1 4.86 -11.76 8.08
N LYS A 2 3.69 -11.15 8.10
CA LYS A 2 2.88 -10.92 6.88
C LYS A 2 2.80 -9.42 6.63
N ILE A 3 3.20 -8.98 5.44
CA ILE A 3 2.98 -7.63 4.96
C ILE A 3 1.85 -7.68 3.94
N VAL A 4 0.79 -6.94 4.22
CA VAL A 4 -0.39 -6.85 3.37
C VAL A 4 -0.32 -5.50 2.65
N TYR A 5 0.10 -5.51 1.39
CA TYR A 5 -0.06 -4.35 0.53
C TYR A 5 -1.52 -4.23 0.11
N MET A 6 -2.08 -3.08 0.32
CA MET A 6 -3.48 -2.79 0.05
C MET A 6 -3.58 -1.57 -0.84
N HIS A 7 -4.27 -1.71 -1.96
CA HIS A 7 -4.64 -0.57 -2.77
C HIS A 7 -5.66 0.28 -2.00
N HIS A 8 -5.57 1.60 -2.13
CA HIS A 8 -6.60 2.48 -1.56
C HIS A 8 -7.99 2.15 -2.14
N ALA A 9 -9.06 2.55 -1.45
CA ALA A 9 -10.43 2.43 -1.93
C ALA A 9 -10.67 3.29 -3.18
N GLU A 10 -11.78 3.05 -3.87
CA GLU A 10 -12.17 3.86 -5.02
C GLU A 10 -12.12 5.34 -4.66
N ARG A 11 -11.49 6.11 -5.53
CA ARG A 11 -11.30 7.55 -5.36
C ARG A 11 -12.05 8.34 -6.44
N GLU A 12 -12.35 9.59 -6.15
CA GLU A 12 -12.78 10.53 -7.15
C GLU A 12 -11.69 10.64 -8.22
N GLN A 13 -12.07 10.40 -9.46
CA GLN A 13 -11.17 10.71 -10.57
C GLN A 13 -11.26 12.21 -10.83
N ASN A 14 -10.33 12.96 -10.29
CA ASN A 14 -10.15 14.33 -10.71
C ASN A 14 -9.67 14.30 -12.17
N SER A 15 -10.63 14.37 -13.10
CA SER A 15 -10.42 14.15 -14.54
C SER A 15 -9.40 15.11 -15.17
N HIS A 16 -8.97 16.14 -14.43
CA HIS A 16 -8.05 17.18 -14.87
C HIS A 16 -6.65 17.06 -14.26
N ALA A 17 -6.46 16.25 -13.22
CA ALA A 17 -5.15 16.07 -12.61
C ALA A 17 -4.33 15.03 -13.38
N ALA A 18 -3.25 15.47 -14.00
CA ALA A 18 -2.34 14.57 -14.68
C ALA A 18 -1.63 13.64 -13.70
N TRP A 19 -1.20 12.47 -14.18
CA TRP A 19 -0.41 11.52 -13.39
C TRP A 19 0.83 12.18 -12.77
N GLY A 20 1.06 11.94 -11.48
CA GLY A 20 2.24 12.43 -10.77
C GLY A 20 2.22 13.92 -10.46
N THR A 21 1.06 14.59 -10.51
CA THR A 21 0.93 15.99 -10.14
C THR A 21 0.52 16.15 -8.67
N PRO A 22 0.87 17.28 -8.02
CA PRO A 22 0.51 17.54 -6.62
C PRO A 22 -0.99 17.49 -6.34
N GLU A 23 -1.82 17.86 -7.31
CA GLU A 23 -3.29 17.86 -7.16
C GLU A 23 -3.85 16.48 -6.86
N ARG A 24 -3.22 15.41 -7.37
CA ARG A 24 -3.63 14.03 -7.07
C ARG A 24 -3.36 13.60 -5.63
N THR A 25 -2.58 14.36 -4.90
CA THR A 25 -2.31 14.08 -3.48
C THR A 25 -3.58 14.19 -2.63
N PHE A 26 -4.50 15.07 -3.04
CA PHE A 26 -5.72 15.41 -2.31
C PHE A 26 -6.98 14.71 -2.84
N ASP A 27 -6.84 13.76 -3.76
CA ASP A 27 -7.99 12.98 -4.24
C ASP A 27 -8.64 12.23 -3.07
N GLU A 28 -9.92 12.50 -2.83
CA GLU A 28 -10.71 11.81 -1.82
C GLU A 28 -11.23 10.46 -2.32
N ILE A 29 -11.63 9.61 -1.40
CA ILE A 29 -12.38 8.40 -1.74
C ILE A 29 -13.85 8.75 -1.99
N THR A 30 -14.48 8.04 -2.94
CA THR A 30 -15.90 8.19 -3.23
C THR A 30 -16.76 7.57 -2.13
N ASP A 31 -18.08 7.82 -2.17
CA ASP A 31 -19.05 7.11 -1.30
C ASP A 31 -19.00 5.60 -1.52
N LEU A 32 -18.75 5.15 -2.75
CA LEU A 32 -18.53 3.73 -3.03
C LEU A 32 -17.23 3.24 -2.39
N GLY A 33 -16.14 3.99 -2.52
CA GLY A 33 -14.86 3.70 -1.89
C GLY A 33 -14.98 3.62 -0.37
N ARG A 34 -15.74 4.52 0.25
CA ARG A 34 -16.03 4.47 1.68
C ARG A 34 -16.72 3.17 2.08
N ARG A 35 -17.77 2.78 1.37
CA ARG A 35 -18.48 1.51 1.62
C ARG A 35 -17.60 0.29 1.42
N GLN A 36 -16.74 0.30 0.40
CA GLN A 36 -15.75 -0.76 0.18
C GLN A 36 -14.80 -0.90 1.38
N ALA A 37 -14.28 0.21 1.88
CA ALA A 37 -13.38 0.24 3.03
C ALA A 37 -14.07 -0.23 4.33
N GLU A 38 -15.32 0.18 4.56
CA GLU A 38 -16.14 -0.25 5.71
C GLU A 38 -16.40 -1.76 5.70
N LEU A 39 -16.76 -2.32 4.54
CA LEU A 39 -16.95 -3.77 4.38
C LEU A 39 -15.66 -4.55 4.64
N LEU A 40 -14.52 -4.01 4.21
CA LEU A 40 -13.23 -4.64 4.49
C LEU A 40 -12.86 -4.54 5.96
N ALA A 41 -13.07 -3.39 6.59
CA ALA A 41 -12.84 -3.20 8.02
C ALA A 41 -13.65 -4.20 8.86
N GLU A 42 -14.93 -4.42 8.51
CA GLU A 42 -15.78 -5.42 9.18
C GLU A 42 -15.22 -6.85 9.03
N ARG A 43 -14.67 -7.20 7.87
CA ARG A 43 -14.02 -8.50 7.65
C ARG A 43 -12.73 -8.66 8.43
N LEU A 44 -12.01 -7.56 8.66
CA LEU A 44 -10.72 -7.55 9.35
C LEU A 44 -10.85 -7.37 10.86
N LYS A 45 -12.02 -7.07 11.41
CA LYS A 45 -12.21 -6.72 12.82
C LYS A 45 -11.63 -7.71 13.84
N ASN A 46 -11.59 -9.00 13.50
CA ASN A 46 -11.04 -10.04 14.36
C ASN A 46 -9.60 -10.46 13.97
N VAL A 47 -9.00 -9.82 12.98
CA VAL A 47 -7.61 -10.07 12.58
C VAL A 47 -6.70 -9.29 13.51
N ARG A 48 -5.71 -9.94 14.11
CA ARG A 48 -4.73 -9.27 14.97
C ARG A 48 -3.73 -8.50 14.12
N ILE A 49 -4.11 -7.29 13.72
CA ILE A 49 -3.23 -6.36 13.02
C ILE A 49 -2.30 -5.70 14.04
N LYS A 50 -1.00 -5.66 13.74
CA LYS A 50 0.01 -5.07 14.62
C LYS A 50 0.27 -3.60 14.29
N ALA A 51 0.23 -3.24 13.02
CA ALA A 51 0.42 -1.86 12.57
C ALA A 51 -0.29 -1.60 11.24
N ILE A 52 -0.66 -0.34 11.05
CA ILE A 52 -1.15 0.19 9.78
C ILE A 52 -0.22 1.32 9.37
N ILE A 53 0.37 1.20 8.19
CA ILE A 53 1.25 2.21 7.58
C ILE A 53 0.58 2.65 6.28
N THR A 54 0.60 3.93 5.98
CA THR A 54 -0.07 4.48 4.80
C THR A 54 0.79 5.49 4.06
N SER A 55 0.62 5.58 2.75
CA SER A 55 0.99 6.78 2.03
C SER A 55 0.24 7.99 2.61
N PRO A 56 0.87 9.18 2.75
CA PRO A 56 0.19 10.39 3.20
C PRO A 56 -0.85 10.95 2.22
N TYR A 57 -1.04 10.36 1.04
CA TYR A 57 -2.08 10.78 0.10
C TYR A 57 -3.47 10.57 0.70
N THR A 58 -4.35 11.58 0.55
CA THR A 58 -5.66 11.62 1.20
C THR A 58 -6.46 10.33 1.03
N ARG A 59 -6.55 9.80 -0.19
CA ARG A 59 -7.24 8.54 -0.47
C ARG A 59 -6.70 7.33 0.30
N CYS A 60 -5.38 7.28 0.51
CA CYS A 60 -4.73 6.22 1.28
C CYS A 60 -5.01 6.37 2.78
N ARG A 61 -4.90 7.60 3.29
CA ARG A 61 -5.21 7.92 4.70
C ARG A 61 -6.66 7.60 5.03
N SER A 62 -7.61 8.13 4.25
CA SER A 62 -9.03 7.89 4.45
C SER A 62 -9.37 6.40 4.44
N THR A 63 -8.73 5.64 3.53
CA THR A 63 -8.86 4.17 3.51
C THR A 63 -8.30 3.53 4.77
N ALA A 64 -7.11 3.93 5.21
CA ALA A 64 -6.46 3.39 6.40
C ALA A 64 -7.24 3.70 7.68
N GLU A 65 -7.78 4.91 7.81
CA GLU A 65 -8.61 5.34 8.94
C GLU A 65 -9.87 4.48 9.07
N ILE A 66 -10.55 4.21 7.96
CA ILE A 66 -11.75 3.36 7.97
C ILE A 66 -11.39 1.91 8.35
N ILE A 67 -10.31 1.36 7.79
CA ILE A 67 -9.84 0.02 8.16
C ILE A 67 -9.50 -0.06 9.65
N ASN A 68 -8.96 1.00 10.20
CA ASN A 68 -8.54 1.09 11.60
C ASN A 68 -9.69 1.20 12.62
N GLN A 69 -10.93 1.40 12.19
CA GLN A 69 -12.07 1.70 13.08
C GLN A 69 -12.31 0.66 14.20
N TYR A 70 -11.89 -0.59 14.01
CA TYR A 70 -12.01 -1.66 15.00
C TYR A 70 -10.68 -2.00 15.70
N HIS A 71 -9.56 -1.45 15.25
CA HIS A 71 -8.23 -1.78 15.76
C HIS A 71 -7.67 -0.70 16.67
N HIS A 72 -8.05 0.57 16.43
CA HIS A 72 -7.63 1.74 17.22
C HIS A 72 -6.11 1.87 17.36
N LEU A 73 -5.39 1.54 16.29
CA LEU A 73 -3.94 1.66 16.23
C LEU A 73 -3.52 3.09 15.84
N ASP A 74 -2.32 3.48 16.22
CA ASP A 74 -1.69 4.66 15.63
C ASP A 74 -1.32 4.35 14.17
N ILE A 75 -1.85 5.15 13.24
CA ILE A 75 -1.55 5.02 11.82
C ILE A 75 -0.27 5.79 11.53
N ALA A 76 0.75 5.10 11.03
CA ALA A 76 1.99 5.72 10.60
C ALA A 76 1.91 6.14 9.12
N GLU A 77 2.33 7.36 8.82
CA GLU A 77 2.49 7.83 7.45
C GLU A 77 3.93 7.65 6.99
N ASP A 78 4.12 7.13 5.76
CA ASP A 78 5.43 6.96 5.15
C ASP A 78 5.39 7.37 3.68
N GLU A 79 6.07 8.45 3.35
CA GLU A 79 6.15 8.99 1.99
C GLU A 79 6.77 8.02 0.98
N ARG A 80 7.51 7.03 1.45
CA ARG A 80 8.08 6.00 0.59
C ARG A 80 7.02 5.12 -0.06
N PHE A 81 5.77 5.14 0.46
CA PHE A 81 4.60 4.50 -0.13
C PHE A 81 3.78 5.41 -1.04
N ASN A 82 4.25 6.65 -1.34
CA ASN A 82 3.59 7.51 -2.29
C ASN A 82 3.57 6.90 -3.69
N GLU A 83 2.49 7.17 -4.43
CA GLU A 83 2.41 6.86 -5.85
C GLU A 83 3.62 7.46 -6.60
N SER A 84 4.02 6.86 -7.71
CA SER A 84 5.17 7.37 -8.48
C SER A 84 4.96 8.83 -8.88
N GLN A 85 6.02 9.61 -8.75
CA GLN A 85 6.04 11.01 -9.14
C GLN A 85 6.23 11.16 -10.65
N LYS A 86 5.87 12.32 -11.19
CA LYS A 86 6.13 12.64 -12.59
C LYS A 86 7.63 12.48 -12.89
N ASN A 87 7.96 11.67 -13.88
CA ASN A 87 9.34 11.35 -14.28
C ASN A 87 10.16 10.57 -13.22
N GLU A 88 9.54 9.99 -12.21
CA GLU A 88 10.25 9.10 -11.30
C GLU A 88 10.64 7.82 -12.03
N ALA A 89 11.95 7.51 -12.04
CA ALA A 89 12.45 6.26 -12.60
C ALA A 89 11.94 5.07 -11.76
N TRP A 90 11.68 3.95 -12.44
CA TRP A 90 11.21 2.72 -11.79
C TRP A 90 12.14 2.25 -10.67
N GLU A 91 13.44 2.32 -10.90
CA GLU A 91 14.46 1.93 -9.93
C GLU A 91 14.38 2.79 -8.65
N SER A 92 14.06 4.07 -8.79
CA SER A 92 13.87 4.99 -7.66
C SER A 92 12.64 4.61 -6.85
N LEU A 93 11.50 4.38 -7.53
CA LEU A 93 10.27 3.92 -6.91
C LEU A 93 10.49 2.62 -6.13
N LEU A 94 11.13 1.64 -6.78
CA LEU A 94 11.43 0.35 -6.17
C LEU A 94 12.35 0.49 -4.96
N LYS A 95 13.42 1.26 -5.08
CA LYS A 95 14.40 1.49 -4.01
C LYS A 95 13.75 2.06 -2.75
N ARG A 96 12.89 3.11 -2.89
CA ARG A 96 12.23 3.69 -1.72
C ARG A 96 11.22 2.74 -1.08
N ASN A 97 10.46 1.98 -1.88
CA ASN A 97 9.55 0.97 -1.36
C ASN A 97 10.29 -0.13 -0.59
N MET A 98 11.41 -0.63 -1.16
CA MET A 98 12.21 -1.66 -0.49
C MET A 98 12.82 -1.17 0.81
N ALA A 99 13.30 0.08 0.85
CA ALA A 99 13.81 0.67 2.09
C ALA A 99 12.72 0.74 3.19
N ALA A 100 11.47 1.06 2.82
CA ALA A 100 10.35 1.03 3.78
C ALA A 100 10.09 -0.39 4.30
N ILE A 101 10.10 -1.40 3.43
CA ILE A 101 9.92 -2.80 3.82
C ILE A 101 11.04 -3.30 4.72
N GLU A 102 12.27 -2.95 4.42
CA GLU A 102 13.41 -3.32 5.28
C GLU A 102 13.27 -2.77 6.70
N ASP A 103 12.80 -1.53 6.85
CA ASP A 103 12.55 -0.95 8.16
C ASP A 103 11.42 -1.66 8.90
N ILE A 104 10.33 -1.99 8.21
CA ILE A 104 9.22 -2.80 8.75
C ILE A 104 9.75 -4.15 9.24
N VAL A 105 10.56 -4.83 8.42
CA VAL A 105 11.13 -6.14 8.78
C VAL A 105 12.04 -6.05 9.99
N ARG A 106 12.77 -4.94 10.18
CA ARG A 106 13.61 -4.72 11.38
C ARG A 106 12.78 -4.44 12.63
N GLN A 107 11.67 -3.73 12.48
CA GLN A 107 10.87 -3.21 13.59
C GLN A 107 9.91 -4.24 14.18
N TYR A 108 9.30 -5.10 13.35
CA TYR A 108 8.21 -5.98 13.77
C TYR A 108 8.63 -7.46 13.87
N ALA A 109 7.87 -8.25 14.65
CA ALA A 109 8.16 -9.68 14.86
C ALA A 109 7.67 -10.57 13.71
N ASP A 110 8.15 -11.84 13.69
CA ASP A 110 7.91 -12.78 12.58
C ASP A 110 6.45 -13.22 12.43
N ASP A 111 5.64 -13.10 13.47
CA ASP A 111 4.21 -13.44 13.50
C ASP A 111 3.29 -12.22 13.33
N ASP A 112 3.85 -11.01 13.25
CA ASP A 112 3.08 -9.79 13.10
C ASP A 112 2.44 -9.69 11.70
N ILE A 113 1.27 -9.04 11.66
CA ILE A 113 0.56 -8.66 10.43
C ILE A 113 0.58 -7.14 10.32
N ILE A 114 1.19 -6.64 9.25
CA ILE A 114 1.33 -5.21 8.96
C ILE A 114 0.53 -4.90 7.70
N ILE A 115 -0.34 -3.91 7.76
CA ILE A 115 -1.07 -3.40 6.58
C ILE A 115 -0.35 -2.16 6.07
N CYS A 116 -0.06 -2.13 4.76
CA CYS A 116 0.50 -0.99 4.06
C CYS A 116 -0.50 -0.50 3.01
N VAL A 117 -1.15 0.64 3.25
CA VAL A 117 -2.11 1.23 2.30
C VAL A 117 -1.38 2.15 1.34
N THR A 118 -1.48 1.86 0.04
CA THR A 118 -0.72 2.54 -1.01
C THR A 118 -1.47 2.54 -2.34
N SER A 119 -0.79 2.79 -3.44
CA SER A 119 -1.32 2.76 -4.80
C SER A 119 -0.90 1.53 -5.59
N GLY A 120 -1.61 1.24 -6.69
CA GLY A 120 -1.35 0.06 -7.52
C GLY A 120 0.06 0.00 -8.10
N VAL A 121 0.68 1.14 -8.40
CA VAL A 121 2.03 1.17 -8.92
C VAL A 121 3.07 0.64 -7.92
N ASN A 122 2.90 0.92 -6.63
CA ASN A 122 3.79 0.42 -5.59
C ASN A 122 3.61 -1.10 -5.40
N ILE A 123 2.36 -1.57 -5.48
CA ILE A 123 2.05 -3.01 -5.44
C ILE A 123 2.72 -3.71 -6.64
N SER A 124 2.58 -3.15 -7.84
CA SER A 124 3.21 -3.68 -9.05
C SER A 124 4.74 -3.69 -8.94
N ALA A 125 5.33 -2.62 -8.40
CA ALA A 125 6.78 -2.54 -8.18
C ALA A 125 7.27 -3.69 -7.28
N PHE A 126 6.57 -3.94 -6.20
CA PHE A 126 6.94 -5.00 -5.28
C PHE A 126 6.75 -6.40 -5.87
N ILE A 127 5.68 -6.62 -6.64
CA ILE A 127 5.46 -7.87 -7.38
C ILE A 127 6.59 -8.12 -8.37
N CYS A 128 6.92 -7.13 -9.19
CA CYS A 128 8.01 -7.23 -10.18
C CYS A 128 9.35 -7.57 -9.50
N TYR A 129 9.65 -6.92 -8.39
CA TYR A 129 10.85 -7.23 -7.61
C TYR A 129 10.85 -8.68 -7.12
N THR A 130 9.74 -9.12 -6.50
CA THR A 130 9.64 -10.45 -5.89
C THR A 130 9.80 -11.59 -6.92
N TYR A 131 9.28 -11.38 -8.12
CA TYR A 131 9.34 -12.36 -9.20
C TYR A 131 10.47 -12.12 -10.20
N ASN A 132 11.36 -11.17 -9.92
CA ASN A 132 12.48 -10.79 -10.81
C ASN A 132 12.01 -10.44 -12.24
N ILE A 133 10.89 -9.70 -12.32
CA ILE A 133 10.31 -9.23 -13.58
C ILE A 133 10.85 -7.84 -13.86
N THR A 134 11.48 -7.66 -15.02
CA THR A 134 11.86 -6.31 -15.47
C THR A 134 10.60 -5.61 -15.98
N PRO A 135 10.23 -4.45 -15.41
CA PRO A 135 9.12 -3.69 -15.92
C PRO A 135 9.36 -3.24 -17.36
N SER A 136 8.36 -3.45 -18.19
CA SER A 136 8.37 -2.92 -19.57
C SER A 136 6.98 -2.39 -19.89
N ASN A 137 6.85 -1.63 -20.96
CA ASN A 137 5.54 -1.15 -21.42
C ASN A 137 4.60 -2.31 -21.83
N ASP A 138 5.16 -3.50 -22.04
CA ASP A 138 4.41 -4.71 -22.41
C ASP A 138 3.97 -5.53 -21.19
N VAL A 139 4.51 -5.24 -20.00
CA VAL A 139 4.02 -5.83 -18.74
C VAL A 139 2.83 -4.98 -18.32
N PRO A 140 1.59 -5.53 -18.40
CA PRO A 140 0.44 -4.78 -17.96
C PRO A 140 0.66 -4.45 -16.48
N TRP A 141 0.68 -3.15 -16.16
CA TRP A 141 0.58 -2.69 -14.80
C TRP A 141 -0.62 -3.39 -14.20
N THR A 142 -0.41 -4.17 -13.17
CA THR A 142 -1.54 -4.77 -12.47
C THR A 142 -2.39 -3.60 -12.00
N GLN A 143 -3.50 -3.38 -12.67
CA GLN A 143 -4.57 -2.57 -12.11
C GLN A 143 -5.08 -3.37 -10.92
N ALA A 144 -4.40 -3.23 -9.79
CA ALA A 144 -4.91 -3.75 -8.54
C ALA A 144 -6.29 -3.11 -8.39
N ALA A 145 -7.33 -3.92 -8.42
CA ALA A 145 -8.66 -3.42 -8.13
C ALA A 145 -8.64 -2.76 -6.75
N ASP A 146 -9.45 -1.74 -6.56
CA ASP A 146 -9.56 -1.03 -5.29
C ASP A 146 -9.69 -2.02 -4.14
N LEU A 147 -8.93 -1.80 -3.08
CA LEU A 147 -8.84 -2.67 -1.90
C LEU A 147 -8.39 -4.12 -2.14
N SER A 148 -7.81 -4.43 -3.31
CA SER A 148 -7.21 -5.74 -3.52
C SER A 148 -5.97 -5.91 -2.64
N PRO A 149 -5.98 -6.84 -1.68
CA PRO A 149 -4.82 -7.10 -0.86
C PRO A 149 -3.83 -8.01 -1.61
N VAL A 150 -2.56 -7.66 -1.58
CA VAL A 150 -1.47 -8.56 -1.94
C VAL A 150 -0.70 -8.89 -0.67
N ILE A 151 -0.67 -10.17 -0.31
CA ILE A 151 -0.09 -10.63 0.95
C ILE A 151 1.28 -11.25 0.68
N PHE A 152 2.29 -10.68 1.30
CA PHE A 152 3.65 -11.23 1.30
C PHE A 152 3.96 -11.85 2.65
N THR A 153 4.47 -13.08 2.63
CA THR A 153 5.01 -13.71 3.83
C THR A 153 6.53 -13.56 3.80
N ILE A 154 7.05 -12.78 4.74
CA ILE A 154 8.49 -12.56 4.90
C ILE A 154 8.98 -13.44 6.05
N LYS A 155 9.95 -14.31 5.75
CA LYS A 155 10.70 -15.04 6.77
C LYS A 155 11.99 -14.28 7.03
N LYS A 156 12.25 -13.91 8.29
CA LYS A 156 13.54 -13.33 8.66
C LYS A 156 14.61 -14.42 8.53
N ALA A 157 15.75 -14.05 7.99
CA ALA A 157 16.87 -14.97 7.68
C ALA A 157 17.53 -15.64 8.90
N LYS A 158 16.88 -15.71 10.05
CA LYS A 158 17.41 -16.41 11.24
C LYS A 158 17.54 -17.93 11.06
N ASP A 159 16.90 -18.48 10.05
CA ASP A 159 16.86 -19.93 9.79
C ASP A 159 17.73 -20.36 8.58
N LEU A 160 18.62 -19.47 8.12
CA LEU A 160 19.54 -19.75 6.99
C LEU A 160 21.02 -19.80 7.39
N LEU A 161 21.33 -19.95 8.69
CA LEU A 161 22.67 -20.20 9.18
C LEU A 161 22.77 -21.56 9.83
#